data_e35fc21d90683dda636547a227d4eacc
#
_entry.id   e35fc21d90683dda636547a227d4eacc
#
_cell.length_a   1.000
_cell.length_b   1.000
_cell.length_c   1.000
_cell.angle_alpha   90.00
_cell.angle_beta   90.00
_cell.angle_gamma   90.00
#
_symmetry.space_group_name_H-M   'P 1'
#
loop_
_entity.id
_entity.type
_entity.pdbx_description
1 polymer ?
#
loop_
_entity_poly.entity_id
_entity_poly.type
_entity_poly.pdbx_seq_one_letter_code
_entity_poly.pdbx_strand_id
1 'polypeptide(L)'
;MVQATVHESDALVRPSGVRVAVVDDHESVRLGLKAAFLDDGYDFVLAAATVDELLSGLTGREVDVVVLDLSLGDGSTVTDNVKRVQGIGAAVLVHSIADRVASVREALAAGAAGVIPKSSATKTVLQAAATVARGEVLNNLEWATAIDADRDFSKAQLGRREREILHLYASGLPLKLAAEQLGIGYSTAREYLDRIRVKYVEVGRPAPTKVDLLRRAVEDGILPGLDPDGGDVG
;
A
#
# COMPACT_ATOMS: atom_id res chain seq x y z
N MET A 1 -40.07 35.79 5.50
CA MET A 1 -39.79 35.13 4.25
C MET A 1 -38.37 35.55 3.86
N VAL A 2 -37.35 34.80 4.32
CA VAL A 2 -35.94 35.08 4.09
C VAL A 2 -35.44 33.93 3.24
N GLN A 3 -35.14 34.24 1.97
CA GLN A 3 -34.55 33.31 1.03
C GLN A 3 -33.07 33.10 1.41
N ALA A 4 -32.72 31.89 1.79
CA ALA A 4 -31.33 31.45 1.92
C ALA A 4 -30.74 31.30 0.51
N THR A 5 -29.84 32.22 0.18
CA THR A 5 -29.00 32.14 -1.02
C THR A 5 -27.96 31.05 -0.78
N VAL A 6 -28.13 29.92 -1.43
CA VAL A 6 -27.11 28.89 -1.53
C VAL A 6 -25.98 29.49 -2.35
N HIS A 7 -24.82 29.70 -1.72
CA HIS A 7 -23.60 30.06 -2.43
C HIS A 7 -23.09 28.84 -3.20
N GLU A 8 -23.48 28.77 -4.46
CA GLU A 8 -22.90 27.96 -5.49
C GLU A 8 -21.59 28.65 -5.92
N SER A 9 -20.50 28.30 -5.24
CA SER A 9 -19.16 28.78 -5.63
C SER A 9 -18.09 27.79 -5.14
N ASP A 10 -18.26 26.52 -5.52
CA ASP A 10 -17.12 25.60 -5.58
C ASP A 10 -16.68 25.55 -7.07
N ALA A 11 -16.29 26.70 -7.59
CA ALA A 11 -15.64 26.80 -8.87
C ALA A 11 -14.27 26.12 -8.71
N LEU A 12 -14.18 24.89 -9.19
CA LEU A 12 -12.95 24.11 -9.36
C LEU A 12 -11.91 25.03 -9.99
N VAL A 13 -10.98 25.54 -9.16
CA VAL A 13 -9.79 26.23 -9.64
C VAL A 13 -9.03 25.19 -10.44
N ARG A 14 -9.11 25.29 -11.77
CA ARG A 14 -8.34 24.41 -12.66
C ARG A 14 -6.85 24.63 -12.35
N PRO A 15 -6.08 23.55 -12.14
CA PRO A 15 -4.68 23.64 -11.75
C PRO A 15 -3.81 23.95 -12.98
N SER A 16 -4.11 25.05 -13.69
CA SER A 16 -3.29 25.48 -14.83
C SER A 16 -1.85 25.75 -14.36
N GLY A 17 -0.91 25.03 -14.96
CA GLY A 17 0.52 25.18 -14.67
C GLY A 17 1.07 24.17 -13.64
N VAL A 18 0.27 23.24 -13.09
CA VAL A 18 0.80 22.14 -12.28
C VAL A 18 1.40 21.08 -13.19
N ARG A 19 2.70 20.83 -13.04
CA ARG A 19 3.46 19.85 -13.84
C ARG A 19 3.39 18.48 -13.18
N VAL A 20 2.81 17.52 -13.88
CA VAL A 20 2.58 16.17 -13.35
C VAL A 20 3.31 15.12 -14.17
N ALA A 21 3.94 14.16 -13.49
CA ALA A 21 4.43 12.93 -14.09
C ALA A 21 3.78 11.72 -13.43
N VAL A 22 3.77 10.59 -14.15
CA VAL A 22 3.21 9.32 -13.67
C VAL A 22 4.27 8.24 -13.77
N VAL A 23 4.43 7.46 -12.69
CA VAL A 23 5.29 6.26 -12.66
C VAL A 23 4.45 5.06 -12.24
N ASP A 24 4.24 4.14 -13.16
CA ASP A 24 3.46 2.92 -12.97
C ASP A 24 3.92 1.88 -13.99
N ASP A 25 4.12 0.63 -13.62
CA ASP A 25 4.55 -0.42 -14.55
C ASP A 25 3.43 -0.85 -15.52
N HIS A 26 2.16 -0.56 -15.18
CA HIS A 26 1.00 -0.85 -16.02
C HIS A 26 0.76 0.25 -17.07
N GLU A 27 0.99 -0.06 -18.34
CA GLU A 27 0.80 0.90 -19.45
C GLU A 27 -0.62 1.50 -19.50
N SER A 28 -1.64 0.68 -19.27
CA SER A 28 -3.03 1.13 -19.27
C SER A 28 -3.32 2.21 -18.22
N VAL A 29 -2.69 2.10 -17.02
CA VAL A 29 -2.80 3.11 -15.96
C VAL A 29 -2.10 4.40 -16.39
N ARG A 30 -0.87 4.29 -16.93
CA ARG A 30 -0.13 5.44 -17.43
C ARG A 30 -0.90 6.20 -18.51
N LEU A 31 -1.48 5.49 -19.49
CA LEU A 31 -2.27 6.10 -20.57
C LEU A 31 -3.54 6.73 -20.04
N GLY A 32 -4.25 6.06 -19.13
CA GLY A 32 -5.49 6.58 -18.54
C GLY A 32 -5.26 7.85 -17.73
N LEU A 33 -4.26 7.87 -16.85
CA LEU A 33 -3.92 9.05 -16.07
C LEU A 33 -3.39 10.20 -16.94
N LYS A 34 -2.55 9.90 -17.94
CA LYS A 34 -2.08 10.91 -18.90
C LYS A 34 -3.26 11.61 -19.58
N ALA A 35 -4.21 10.84 -20.12
CA ALA A 35 -5.38 11.40 -20.78
C ALA A 35 -6.20 12.28 -19.84
N ALA A 36 -6.43 11.81 -18.61
CA ALA A 36 -7.20 12.54 -17.61
C ALA A 36 -6.53 13.83 -17.15
N PHE A 37 -5.21 13.82 -16.90
CA PHE A 37 -4.48 15.03 -16.53
C PHE A 37 -4.48 16.06 -17.64
N LEU A 38 -4.30 15.66 -18.90
CA LEU A 38 -4.36 16.56 -20.06
C LEU A 38 -5.76 17.16 -20.24
N ASP A 39 -6.82 16.36 -20.07
CA ASP A 39 -8.21 16.81 -20.22
C ASP A 39 -8.60 17.84 -19.13
N ASP A 40 -8.08 17.68 -17.91
CA ASP A 40 -8.32 18.59 -16.78
C ASP A 40 -7.38 19.81 -16.76
N GLY A 41 -6.47 19.93 -17.74
CA GLY A 41 -5.63 21.12 -17.96
C GLY A 41 -4.33 21.17 -17.18
N TYR A 42 -3.83 20.02 -16.71
CA TYR A 42 -2.49 19.89 -16.11
C TYR A 42 -1.40 19.93 -17.21
N ASP A 43 -0.21 20.39 -16.83
CA ASP A 43 0.99 20.23 -17.66
C ASP A 43 1.57 18.83 -17.47
N PHE A 44 1.18 17.91 -18.36
CA PHE A 44 1.63 16.53 -18.28
C PHE A 44 3.05 16.40 -18.84
N VAL A 45 4.02 16.15 -17.99
CA VAL A 45 5.45 16.14 -18.32
C VAL A 45 5.87 14.81 -18.93
N LEU A 46 5.60 13.68 -18.24
CA LEU A 46 6.13 12.36 -18.59
C LEU A 46 5.33 11.23 -17.95
N ALA A 47 5.23 10.10 -18.66
CA ALA A 47 4.85 8.80 -18.09
C ALA A 47 6.03 7.82 -18.22
N ALA A 48 6.35 7.11 -17.15
CA ALA A 48 7.46 6.18 -17.08
C ALA A 48 7.02 4.86 -16.42
N ALA A 49 7.68 3.75 -16.76
CA ALA A 49 7.43 2.48 -16.10
C ALA A 49 8.22 2.33 -14.78
N THR A 50 9.32 3.06 -14.65
CA THR A 50 10.20 3.04 -13.46
C THR A 50 10.63 4.45 -13.09
N VAL A 51 11.15 4.61 -11.85
CA VAL A 51 11.74 5.88 -11.41
C VAL A 51 13.01 6.20 -12.19
N ASP A 52 13.77 5.20 -12.62
CA ASP A 52 14.95 5.39 -13.47
C ASP A 52 14.58 6.00 -14.82
N GLU A 53 13.52 5.50 -15.45
CA GLU A 53 12.99 6.06 -16.70
C GLU A 53 12.49 7.49 -16.50
N LEU A 54 11.77 7.76 -15.40
CA LEU A 54 11.33 9.11 -15.05
C LEU A 54 12.52 10.07 -15.00
N LEU A 55 13.50 9.77 -14.15
CA LEU A 55 14.66 10.65 -13.91
C LEU A 55 15.47 10.88 -15.20
N SER A 56 15.67 9.84 -16.00
CA SER A 56 16.37 9.92 -17.28
C SER A 56 15.60 10.74 -18.32
N GLY A 57 14.27 10.60 -18.31
CA GLY A 57 13.38 11.25 -19.29
C GLY A 57 13.11 12.72 -19.02
N LEU A 58 13.37 13.22 -17.81
CA LEU A 58 13.07 14.61 -17.45
C LEU A 58 13.97 15.62 -18.20
N THR A 59 15.24 15.30 -18.45
CA THR A 59 16.18 16.12 -19.27
C THR A 59 16.08 17.64 -18.98
N GLY A 60 16.11 18.01 -17.68
CA GLY A 60 16.04 19.41 -17.23
C GLY A 60 14.62 20.00 -17.12
N ARG A 61 13.57 19.21 -17.38
CA ARG A 61 12.19 19.61 -17.08
C ARG A 61 11.90 19.45 -15.60
N GLU A 62 11.17 20.40 -15.06
CA GLU A 62 10.71 20.33 -13.68
C GLU A 62 9.37 19.61 -13.57
N VAL A 63 9.12 19.01 -12.43
CA VAL A 63 7.86 18.30 -12.08
C VAL A 63 7.47 18.74 -10.68
N ASP A 64 6.19 19.08 -10.49
CA ASP A 64 5.66 19.46 -9.19
C ASP A 64 5.12 18.26 -8.42
N VAL A 65 4.48 17.32 -9.12
CA VAL A 65 3.89 16.11 -8.52
C VAL A 65 4.21 14.89 -9.37
N VAL A 66 4.63 13.83 -8.70
CA VAL A 66 4.74 12.49 -9.30
C VAL A 66 3.69 11.58 -8.69
N VAL A 67 2.79 11.07 -9.53
CA VAL A 67 1.88 9.97 -9.17
C VAL A 67 2.66 8.67 -9.29
N LEU A 68 2.93 8.01 -8.17
CA LEU A 68 3.85 6.89 -8.04
C LEU A 68 3.14 5.61 -7.62
N ASP A 69 3.25 4.56 -8.42
CA ASP A 69 2.91 3.20 -7.95
C ASP A 69 3.98 2.64 -7.02
N LEU A 70 3.54 1.86 -6.03
CA LEU A 70 4.43 1.18 -5.07
C LEU A 70 4.98 -0.16 -5.58
N SER A 71 4.51 -0.63 -6.75
CA SER A 71 4.79 -1.99 -7.25
C SER A 71 5.33 -1.95 -8.66
N LEU A 72 6.53 -1.41 -8.84
CA LEU A 72 7.09 -1.21 -10.18
C LEU A 72 7.70 -2.47 -10.83
N GLY A 73 7.81 -3.59 -10.10
CA GLY A 73 8.34 -4.85 -10.65
C GLY A 73 9.82 -4.84 -11.04
N ASP A 74 10.52 -3.72 -10.87
CA ASP A 74 11.94 -3.51 -11.23
C ASP A 74 12.93 -3.85 -10.11
N GLY A 75 12.42 -4.29 -8.95
CA GLY A 75 13.22 -4.60 -7.76
C GLY A 75 13.62 -3.39 -6.91
N SER A 76 13.20 -2.18 -7.27
CA SER A 76 13.44 -0.99 -6.47
C SER A 76 12.62 -1.00 -5.16
N THR A 77 13.11 -0.32 -4.12
CA THR A 77 12.37 -0.20 -2.86
C THR A 77 11.46 1.02 -2.87
N VAL A 78 10.36 0.94 -2.10
CA VAL A 78 9.41 2.05 -1.94
C VAL A 78 10.11 3.29 -1.40
N THR A 79 10.92 3.10 -0.35
CA THR A 79 11.67 4.20 0.30
C THR A 79 12.61 4.90 -0.66
N ASP A 80 13.38 4.15 -1.46
CA ASP A 80 14.33 4.72 -2.42
C ASP A 80 13.58 5.48 -3.52
N ASN A 81 12.51 4.91 -4.04
CA ASN A 81 11.69 5.55 -5.07
C ASN A 81 11.12 6.89 -4.60
N VAL A 82 10.53 6.93 -3.39
CA VAL A 82 9.99 8.16 -2.81
C VAL A 82 11.10 9.21 -2.63
N LYS A 83 12.24 8.83 -2.04
CA LYS A 83 13.37 9.75 -1.81
C LYS A 83 13.99 10.28 -3.10
N ARG A 84 14.11 9.44 -4.13
CA ARG A 84 14.65 9.84 -5.43
C ARG A 84 13.75 10.84 -6.14
N VAL A 85 12.42 10.64 -6.07
CA VAL A 85 11.45 11.60 -6.62
C VAL A 85 11.47 12.90 -5.83
N GLN A 86 11.56 12.85 -4.51
CA GLN A 86 11.72 14.06 -3.69
C GLN A 86 13.04 14.80 -3.98
N GLY A 87 14.10 14.06 -4.32
CA GLY A 87 15.41 14.60 -4.67
C GLY A 87 15.40 15.53 -5.90
N ILE A 88 14.38 15.43 -6.76
CA ILE A 88 14.17 16.36 -7.88
C ILE A 88 13.20 17.51 -7.56
N GLY A 89 12.80 17.65 -6.29
CA GLY A 89 11.88 18.71 -5.83
C GLY A 89 10.40 18.41 -6.05
N ALA A 90 10.03 17.23 -6.53
CA ALA A 90 8.65 16.84 -6.77
C ALA A 90 8.00 16.26 -5.51
N ALA A 91 6.73 16.59 -5.27
CA ALA A 91 5.93 15.94 -4.26
C ALA A 91 5.46 14.55 -4.75
N VAL A 92 5.39 13.57 -3.85
CA VAL A 92 5.00 12.20 -4.18
C VAL A 92 3.56 11.95 -3.78
N LEU A 93 2.70 11.67 -4.75
CA LEU A 93 1.35 11.16 -4.57
C LEU A 93 1.34 9.66 -4.90
N VAL A 94 1.19 8.83 -3.88
CA VAL A 94 1.13 7.37 -4.07
C VAL A 94 -0.21 6.96 -4.67
N HIS A 95 -0.17 6.12 -5.71
CA HIS A 95 -1.34 5.53 -6.37
C HIS A 95 -1.22 4.01 -6.36
N SER A 96 -1.79 3.34 -5.37
CA SER A 96 -1.54 1.93 -5.10
C SER A 96 -2.81 1.12 -4.90
N ILE A 97 -2.68 -0.20 -5.02
CA ILE A 97 -3.74 -1.15 -4.65
C ILE A 97 -3.83 -1.19 -3.11
N ALA A 98 -5.06 -1.20 -2.57
CA ALA A 98 -5.32 -1.10 -1.13
C ALA A 98 -4.77 -2.25 -0.26
N ASP A 99 -4.36 -3.38 -0.86
CA ASP A 99 -3.88 -4.57 -0.16
C ASP A 99 -2.41 -4.47 0.35
N ARG A 100 -1.70 -3.37 0.04
CA ARG A 100 -0.28 -3.18 0.36
C ARG A 100 -0.04 -2.21 1.50
N VAL A 101 -0.67 -2.46 2.63
CA VAL A 101 -0.58 -1.60 3.83
C VAL A 101 0.85 -1.32 4.28
N ALA A 102 1.73 -2.33 4.27
CA ALA A 102 3.13 -2.15 4.67
C ALA A 102 3.86 -1.17 3.74
N SER A 103 3.70 -1.33 2.41
CA SER A 103 4.31 -0.45 1.42
C SER A 103 3.76 0.98 1.48
N VAL A 104 2.46 1.14 1.79
CA VAL A 104 1.86 2.46 2.01
C VAL A 104 2.44 3.16 3.23
N ARG A 105 2.60 2.43 4.35
CA ARG A 105 3.27 2.99 5.54
C ARG A 105 4.71 3.36 5.28
N GLU A 106 5.45 2.53 4.56
CA GLU A 106 6.82 2.79 4.14
C GLU A 106 6.90 4.08 3.29
N ALA A 107 6.00 4.24 2.31
CA ALA A 107 5.95 5.43 1.48
C ALA A 107 5.66 6.70 2.30
N LEU A 108 4.70 6.65 3.22
CA LEU A 108 4.37 7.78 4.10
C LEU A 108 5.54 8.10 5.05
N ALA A 109 6.20 7.10 5.63
CA ALA A 109 7.39 7.27 6.46
C ALA A 109 8.57 7.85 5.65
N ALA A 110 8.68 7.53 4.37
CA ALA A 110 9.67 8.10 3.47
C ALA A 110 9.34 9.54 3.03
N GLY A 111 8.13 10.06 3.35
CA GLY A 111 7.71 11.43 3.11
C GLY A 111 6.77 11.62 1.92
N ALA A 112 6.07 10.58 1.46
CA ALA A 112 5.02 10.76 0.47
C ALA A 112 3.93 11.72 1.00
N ALA A 113 3.45 12.63 0.15
CA ALA A 113 2.48 13.66 0.53
C ALA A 113 1.05 13.14 0.62
N GLY A 114 0.79 11.94 0.11
CA GLY A 114 -0.51 11.31 0.20
C GLY A 114 -0.59 9.98 -0.52
N VAL A 115 -1.69 9.28 -0.28
CA VAL A 115 -1.98 7.97 -0.89
C VAL A 115 -3.39 7.98 -1.45
N ILE A 116 -3.54 7.51 -2.67
CA ILE A 116 -4.83 7.32 -3.35
C ILE A 116 -4.90 5.88 -3.87
N PRO A 117 -6.02 5.15 -3.64
CA PRO A 117 -6.21 3.83 -4.23
C PRO A 117 -6.30 3.84 -5.74
N LYS A 118 -5.81 2.80 -6.38
CA LYS A 118 -6.06 2.56 -7.81
C LYS A 118 -7.55 2.31 -8.13
N SER A 119 -8.36 1.99 -7.13
CA SER A 119 -9.83 1.86 -7.25
C SER A 119 -10.59 3.20 -7.17
N SER A 120 -9.90 4.29 -6.83
CA SER A 120 -10.54 5.62 -6.76
C SER A 120 -10.95 6.13 -8.13
N ALA A 121 -11.99 6.95 -8.15
CA ALA A 121 -12.37 7.67 -9.36
C ALA A 121 -11.22 8.58 -9.82
N THR A 122 -10.99 8.66 -11.13
CA THR A 122 -9.94 9.47 -11.72
C THR A 122 -9.98 10.93 -11.23
N LYS A 123 -11.18 11.51 -11.09
CA LYS A 123 -11.35 12.85 -10.51
C LYS A 123 -10.72 13.02 -9.14
N THR A 124 -10.78 11.98 -8.30
CA THR A 124 -10.15 12.00 -6.96
C THR A 124 -8.62 12.07 -7.06
N VAL A 125 -8.03 11.35 -8.03
CA VAL A 125 -6.57 11.41 -8.28
C VAL A 125 -6.16 12.81 -8.73
N LEU A 126 -6.92 13.43 -9.64
CA LEU A 126 -6.67 14.80 -10.12
C LEU A 126 -6.73 15.82 -8.97
N GLN A 127 -7.78 15.76 -8.15
CA GLN A 127 -7.94 16.64 -6.98
C GLN A 127 -6.82 16.46 -5.96
N ALA A 128 -6.41 15.21 -5.70
CA ALA A 128 -5.30 14.90 -4.82
C ALA A 128 -3.97 15.48 -5.34
N ALA A 129 -3.70 15.36 -6.64
CA ALA A 129 -2.52 15.94 -7.27
C ALA A 129 -2.51 17.47 -7.14
N ALA A 130 -3.64 18.14 -7.34
CA ALA A 130 -3.76 19.58 -7.13
C ALA A 130 -3.49 20.00 -5.67
N THR A 131 -3.97 19.22 -4.70
CA THR A 131 -3.74 19.46 -3.28
C THR A 131 -2.26 19.31 -2.93
N VAL A 132 -1.65 18.23 -3.38
CA VAL A 132 -0.23 17.93 -3.13
C VAL A 132 0.69 18.95 -3.82
N ALA A 133 0.33 19.43 -5.01
CA ALA A 133 1.09 20.47 -5.72
C ALA A 133 1.15 21.81 -4.96
N ARG A 134 0.16 22.10 -4.11
CA ARG A 134 0.18 23.28 -3.23
C ARG A 134 1.01 23.11 -1.97
N GLY A 135 1.69 21.97 -1.82
CA GLY A 135 2.47 21.64 -0.62
C GLY A 135 1.60 21.15 0.55
N GLU A 136 0.31 20.89 0.30
CA GLU A 136 -0.58 20.33 1.30
C GLU A 136 -0.41 18.80 1.36
N VAL A 137 -0.45 18.24 2.57
CA VAL A 137 -0.45 16.79 2.77
C VAL A 137 -1.89 16.31 2.81
N LEU A 138 -2.19 15.25 2.07
CA LEU A 138 -3.52 14.65 2.14
C LEU A 138 -3.77 14.09 3.55
N ASN A 139 -4.95 14.33 4.09
CA ASN A 139 -5.33 13.76 5.37
C ASN A 139 -5.52 12.23 5.22
N ASN A 140 -4.42 11.51 5.41
CA ASN A 140 -4.40 10.05 5.31
C ASN A 140 -4.98 9.36 6.56
N LEU A 141 -5.51 10.11 7.53
CA LEU A 141 -6.05 9.54 8.78
C LEU A 141 -7.29 8.68 8.52
N GLU A 142 -8.17 9.11 7.61
CA GLU A 142 -9.30 8.28 7.15
C GLU A 142 -8.80 7.02 6.43
N TRP A 143 -7.69 7.16 5.70
CA TRP A 143 -7.01 6.05 5.03
C TRP A 143 -6.29 5.14 6.01
N ALA A 144 -5.56 5.68 6.96
CA ALA A 144 -4.92 4.89 8.02
C ALA A 144 -5.97 4.13 8.83
N THR A 145 -7.11 4.75 9.11
CA THR A 145 -8.23 4.12 9.82
C THR A 145 -8.95 3.08 8.95
N ALA A 146 -9.16 3.35 7.65
CA ALA A 146 -9.73 2.40 6.71
C ALA A 146 -8.79 1.22 6.44
N ILE A 147 -7.48 1.47 6.32
CA ILE A 147 -6.44 0.46 6.20
C ILE A 147 -6.31 -0.37 7.48
N ASP A 148 -6.43 0.21 8.66
CA ASP A 148 -6.42 -0.53 9.92
C ASP A 148 -7.74 -1.30 10.14
N ALA A 149 -8.87 -0.78 9.71
CA ALA A 149 -10.16 -1.50 9.70
C ALA A 149 -10.18 -2.63 8.67
N ASP A 150 -9.65 -2.42 7.47
CA ASP A 150 -9.47 -3.47 6.44
C ASP A 150 -8.43 -4.53 6.88
N ARG A 151 -7.44 -4.13 7.66
CA ARG A 151 -6.46 -5.04 8.25
C ARG A 151 -7.08 -5.96 9.28
N ASP A 152 -8.00 -5.47 10.10
CA ASP A 152 -8.75 -6.30 11.04
C ASP A 152 -9.81 -7.14 10.33
N PHE A 153 -10.33 -6.68 9.20
CA PHE A 153 -11.26 -7.43 8.34
C PHE A 153 -10.52 -8.45 7.44
N SER A 154 -9.30 -8.13 6.98
CA SER A 154 -8.47 -9.06 6.18
C SER A 154 -7.69 -10.08 7.03
N LYS A 155 -7.61 -9.91 8.35
CA LYS A 155 -7.06 -10.94 9.24
C LYS A 155 -8.01 -12.13 9.29
N ALA A 156 -7.46 -13.30 9.07
CA ALA A 156 -8.22 -14.53 9.31
C ALA A 156 -8.68 -14.53 10.79
N GLN A 157 -10.00 -14.62 11.02
CA GLN A 157 -10.58 -14.69 12.36
C GLN A 157 -10.24 -16.03 13.03
N LEU A 158 -8.98 -16.15 13.47
CA LEU A 158 -8.48 -17.35 14.11
C LEU A 158 -8.93 -17.39 15.58
N GLY A 159 -9.53 -18.52 15.97
CA GLY A 159 -9.84 -18.80 17.34
C GLY A 159 -8.56 -18.97 18.20
N ARG A 160 -8.71 -18.93 19.53
CA ARG A 160 -7.58 -19.05 20.46
C ARG A 160 -6.72 -20.28 20.18
N ARG A 161 -7.32 -21.47 20.03
CA ARG A 161 -6.61 -22.73 19.76
C ARG A 161 -5.94 -22.77 18.38
N GLU A 162 -6.56 -22.12 17.39
CA GLU A 162 -5.98 -21.98 16.06
C GLU A 162 -4.73 -21.07 16.08
N ARG A 163 -4.74 -20.01 16.88
CA ARG A 163 -3.55 -19.15 17.05
C ARG A 163 -2.44 -19.89 17.79
N GLU A 164 -2.75 -20.62 18.85
CA GLU A 164 -1.77 -21.37 19.62
C GLU A 164 -1.07 -22.44 18.75
N ILE A 165 -1.80 -23.21 17.95
CA ILE A 165 -1.21 -24.22 17.05
C ILE A 165 -0.43 -23.57 15.90
N LEU A 166 -0.95 -22.46 15.33
CA LEU A 166 -0.26 -21.73 14.29
C LEU A 166 1.07 -21.16 14.79
N HIS A 167 1.08 -20.56 15.98
CA HIS A 167 2.29 -20.04 16.61
C HIS A 167 3.37 -21.11 16.70
N LEU A 168 3.06 -22.26 17.29
CA LEU A 168 4.03 -23.35 17.50
C LEU A 168 4.50 -23.97 16.17
N TYR A 169 3.56 -24.23 15.26
CA TYR A 169 3.88 -24.86 13.98
C TYR A 169 4.67 -23.92 13.05
N ALA A 170 4.31 -22.67 12.99
CA ALA A 170 5.00 -21.66 12.18
C ALA A 170 6.38 -21.29 12.75
N SER A 171 6.56 -21.33 14.09
CA SER A 171 7.88 -21.16 14.72
C SER A 171 8.89 -22.29 14.43
N GLY A 172 8.47 -23.32 13.66
CA GLY A 172 9.37 -24.40 13.25
C GLY A 172 9.07 -25.75 13.87
N LEU A 173 8.27 -25.88 14.94
CA LEU A 173 7.97 -27.14 15.55
C LEU A 173 7.30 -28.12 14.57
N PRO A 174 7.66 -29.41 14.58
CA PRO A 174 6.87 -30.45 13.94
C PRO A 174 5.44 -30.50 14.52
N LEU A 175 4.44 -30.71 13.68
CA LEU A 175 3.04 -30.71 14.11
C LEU A 175 2.75 -31.66 15.28
N LYS A 176 3.43 -32.81 15.32
CA LYS A 176 3.31 -33.79 16.41
C LYS A 176 3.71 -33.18 17.75
N LEU A 177 4.85 -32.49 17.78
CA LEU A 177 5.34 -31.86 19.03
C LEU A 177 4.48 -30.65 19.41
N ALA A 178 3.99 -29.87 18.45
CA ALA A 178 3.05 -28.78 18.70
C ALA A 178 1.73 -29.31 19.31
N ALA A 179 1.22 -30.44 18.82
CA ALA A 179 0.04 -31.10 19.38
C ALA A 179 0.28 -31.57 20.82
N GLU A 180 1.42 -32.24 21.08
CA GLU A 180 1.80 -32.69 22.40
C GLU A 180 1.93 -31.51 23.41
N GLN A 181 2.52 -30.41 22.98
CA GLN A 181 2.68 -29.19 23.81
C GLN A 181 1.33 -28.56 24.17
N LEU A 182 0.34 -28.65 23.29
CA LEU A 182 -1.00 -28.12 23.52
C LEU A 182 -1.95 -29.12 24.20
N GLY A 183 -1.49 -30.34 24.46
CA GLY A 183 -2.28 -31.41 25.07
C GLY A 183 -3.45 -31.89 24.18
N ILE A 184 -3.26 -31.88 22.85
CA ILE A 184 -4.27 -32.32 21.87
C ILE A 184 -3.76 -33.47 21.00
N GLY A 185 -4.68 -34.22 20.40
CA GLY A 185 -4.32 -35.26 19.45
C GLY A 185 -3.75 -34.71 18.14
N TYR A 186 -2.88 -35.48 17.48
CA TYR A 186 -2.29 -35.10 16.19
C TYR A 186 -3.36 -34.83 15.11
N SER A 187 -4.45 -35.64 15.07
CA SER A 187 -5.57 -35.41 14.16
C SER A 187 -6.25 -34.07 14.39
N THR A 188 -6.48 -33.73 15.66
CA THR A 188 -7.07 -32.44 16.04
C THR A 188 -6.17 -31.26 15.65
N ALA A 189 -4.85 -31.38 15.86
CA ALA A 189 -3.89 -30.37 15.45
C ALA A 189 -3.89 -30.17 13.93
N ARG A 190 -3.99 -31.25 13.15
CA ARG A 190 -4.13 -31.21 11.69
C ARG A 190 -5.41 -30.52 11.24
N GLU A 191 -6.53 -30.85 11.85
CA GLU A 191 -7.81 -30.19 11.57
C GLU A 191 -7.78 -28.69 11.86
N TYR A 192 -7.06 -28.26 12.91
CA TYR A 192 -6.85 -26.84 13.16
C TYR A 192 -6.05 -26.18 12.04
N LEU A 193 -4.96 -26.78 11.55
CA LEU A 193 -4.19 -26.22 10.44
C LEU A 193 -5.01 -26.16 9.15
N ASP A 194 -5.84 -27.16 8.88
CA ASP A 194 -6.69 -27.17 7.69
C ASP A 194 -7.76 -26.06 7.78
N ARG A 195 -8.39 -25.85 8.95
CA ARG A 195 -9.30 -24.72 9.19
C ARG A 195 -8.61 -23.36 9.07
N ILE A 196 -7.39 -23.23 9.57
CA ILE A 196 -6.59 -22.01 9.43
C ILE A 196 -6.36 -21.69 7.95
N ARG A 197 -6.00 -22.70 7.13
CA ARG A 197 -5.81 -22.50 5.69
C ARG A 197 -7.10 -22.06 4.99
N VAL A 198 -8.24 -22.67 5.33
CA VAL A 198 -9.55 -22.27 4.79
C VAL A 198 -9.84 -20.82 5.15
N LYS A 199 -9.66 -20.40 6.40
CA LYS A 199 -9.88 -19.03 6.83
C LYS A 199 -8.96 -18.03 6.13
N TYR A 200 -7.71 -18.39 5.86
CA TYR A 200 -6.82 -17.55 5.06
C TYR A 200 -7.24 -17.47 3.59
N VAL A 201 -7.81 -18.53 3.03
CA VAL A 201 -8.40 -18.48 1.66
C VAL A 201 -9.61 -17.55 1.64
N GLU A 202 -10.50 -17.63 2.64
CA GLU A 202 -11.72 -16.80 2.75
C GLU A 202 -11.41 -15.29 2.79
N VAL A 203 -10.28 -14.91 3.38
CA VAL A 203 -9.82 -13.51 3.40
C VAL A 203 -8.86 -13.16 2.24
N GLY A 204 -8.81 -13.98 1.19
CA GLY A 204 -7.99 -13.72 0.00
C GLY A 204 -6.47 -13.84 0.20
N ARG A 205 -6.04 -14.48 1.30
CA ARG A 205 -4.62 -14.61 1.70
C ARG A 205 -4.20 -16.07 1.84
N PRO A 206 -4.25 -16.90 0.78
CA PRO A 206 -3.99 -18.33 0.87
C PRO A 206 -2.61 -18.64 1.47
N ALA A 207 -2.54 -19.70 2.28
CA ALA A 207 -1.33 -20.16 2.95
C ALA A 207 -1.18 -21.69 2.84
N PRO A 208 -0.91 -22.25 1.64
CA PRO A 208 -0.87 -23.67 1.42
C PRO A 208 0.33 -24.36 2.06
N THR A 209 1.48 -23.69 2.15
CA THR A 209 2.71 -24.24 2.70
C THR A 209 2.98 -23.80 4.14
N LYS A 210 3.95 -24.46 4.80
CA LYS A 210 4.42 -24.04 6.14
C LYS A 210 5.05 -22.66 6.10
N VAL A 211 5.77 -22.33 5.04
CA VAL A 211 6.39 -21.02 4.84
C VAL A 211 5.33 -19.94 4.66
N ASP A 212 4.25 -20.23 3.94
CA ASP A 212 3.14 -19.28 3.81
C ASP A 212 2.46 -19.04 5.17
N LEU A 213 2.24 -20.11 5.96
CA LEU A 213 1.69 -19.98 7.31
C LEU A 213 2.59 -19.16 8.22
N LEU A 214 3.92 -19.33 8.13
CA LEU A 214 4.89 -18.49 8.86
C LEU A 214 4.75 -17.02 8.46
N ARG A 215 4.73 -16.74 7.16
CA ARG A 215 4.55 -15.38 6.66
C ARG A 215 3.25 -14.75 7.17
N ARG A 216 2.14 -15.47 7.10
CA ARG A 216 0.85 -14.99 7.62
C ARG A 216 0.87 -14.79 9.14
N ALA A 217 1.51 -15.68 9.88
CA ALA A 217 1.64 -15.55 11.34
C ALA A 217 2.43 -14.29 11.75
N VAL A 218 3.47 -13.93 10.99
CA VAL A 218 4.22 -12.67 11.18
C VAL A 218 3.38 -11.46 10.80
N GLU A 219 2.74 -11.48 9.62
CA GLU A 219 1.87 -10.38 9.15
C GLU A 219 0.71 -10.10 10.11
N ASP A 220 0.13 -11.14 10.73
CA ASP A 220 -0.98 -11.02 11.67
C ASP A 220 -0.54 -10.76 13.13
N GLY A 221 0.77 -10.64 13.36
CA GLY A 221 1.34 -10.39 14.71
C GLY A 221 1.23 -11.56 15.67
N ILE A 222 1.04 -12.79 15.17
CA ILE A 222 1.04 -14.04 15.95
C ILE A 222 2.48 -14.44 16.27
N LEU A 223 3.42 -14.13 15.39
CA LEU A 223 4.86 -14.29 15.58
C LEU A 223 5.54 -12.93 15.44
N PRO A 224 6.64 -12.68 16.19
CA PRO A 224 7.48 -11.51 15.97
C PRO A 224 8.07 -11.56 14.56
N GLY A 225 8.23 -10.39 13.92
CA GLY A 225 8.98 -10.26 12.68
C GLY A 225 10.43 -10.71 12.87
N LEU A 226 11.06 -11.19 11.82
CA LEU A 226 12.51 -11.38 11.83
C LEU A 226 13.14 -9.99 11.81
N ASP A 227 13.71 -9.54 12.94
CA ASP A 227 14.57 -8.36 12.93
C ASP A 227 15.82 -8.70 12.12
N PRO A 228 16.11 -7.98 11.03
CA PRO A 228 17.32 -8.22 10.25
C PRO A 228 18.62 -7.82 11.01
N ASP A 229 18.50 -7.13 12.15
CA ASP A 229 19.60 -6.70 13.03
C ASP A 229 19.63 -7.50 14.34
N GLY A 230 19.66 -8.81 14.25
CA GLY A 230 20.10 -9.67 15.36
C GLY A 230 21.60 -9.47 15.60
N GLY A 231 21.98 -8.26 16.03
CA GLY A 231 23.31 -7.95 16.52
C GLY A 231 23.57 -8.76 17.80
N ASP A 232 24.51 -9.67 17.66
CA ASP A 232 25.27 -10.35 18.70
C ASP A 232 25.47 -9.45 19.94
N VAL A 233 24.82 -9.78 21.02
CA VAL A 233 25.20 -9.24 22.35
C VAL A 233 25.84 -10.39 23.09
N GLY A 234 27.18 -10.32 23.04
CA GLY A 234 28.07 -11.17 23.83
C GLY A 234 27.92 -11.05 25.35
#